data_d148ad5b42bcf9038c443772f2c2a118
#
_entry.id   d148ad5b42bcf9038c443772f2c2a118
#
_cell.length_a   1.000
_cell.length_b   1.000
_cell.length_c   1.000
_cell.angle_alpha   90.00
_cell.angle_beta   90.00
_cell.angle_gamma   90.00
#
_symmetry.space_group_name_H-M   'P 1'
#
loop_
_entity.id
_entity.type
_entity.pdbx_description
1 polymer ?
#
loop_
_entity_poly.entity_id
_entity_poly.type
_entity_poly.pdbx_seq_one_letter_code
_entity_poly.pdbx_strand_id
1 'polypeptide(L)'
;MSFESARKRGRKYLNPIPTDEAGFGKMIPILREYINNKAETVPKKQLGPFKTNTSIYQHEPKSGLRVTWIGHSSLIIEIDGKRILTDPVWSQRASFLSFMGPKRFFDAPVPLSELPKLDAILISHDHYDHLDRGTIKYFADKQIPFFCSMGVGAHLERWGVLRNFITQLDWGDSAMIDNDCVIKATPARRFSGRGIVGRNETLWASFVIKTSRHNIFFGADSGWFPGFKDIGDEFGPFDLTMLEIGAYGKYWPDIHMGPDNASNAHLALKGKLMMPIHWGTFNLALHDWYEPIERLLQLAKTKKIDLFIPEPGKPTEVNGPHNSEWWIKSLDK
;
A
#
# COMPACT_ATOMS: atom_id res chain seq x y z
N MET A 1 10.12 4.11 -22.88
CA MET A 1 10.91 5.22 -22.25
C MET A 1 11.31 4.74 -20.87
N SER A 2 12.57 4.88 -20.46
CA SER A 2 12.94 4.62 -19.06
C SER A 2 12.50 5.83 -18.22
N PHE A 3 11.82 5.60 -17.10
CA PHE A 3 11.53 6.68 -16.16
C PHE A 3 12.84 7.33 -15.71
N GLU A 4 12.85 8.67 -15.66
CA GLU A 4 13.97 9.39 -15.09
C GLU A 4 14.02 9.18 -13.57
N SER A 5 15.23 9.14 -13.02
CA SER A 5 15.46 9.13 -11.59
C SER A 5 14.79 10.29 -10.88
N ALA A 6 14.41 10.10 -9.63
CA ALA A 6 13.72 11.13 -8.86
C ALA A 6 14.59 12.38 -8.70
N ARG A 7 14.03 13.53 -9.05
CA ARG A 7 14.69 14.82 -8.91
C ARG A 7 14.86 15.19 -7.44
N LYS A 8 15.95 15.89 -7.12
CA LYS A 8 16.22 16.41 -5.78
C LYS A 8 16.45 17.92 -5.79
N ARG A 9 16.08 18.56 -4.68
CA ARG A 9 16.49 19.91 -4.32
C ARG A 9 17.22 19.87 -2.98
N GLY A 10 18.55 19.93 -3.01
CA GLY A 10 19.38 19.63 -1.86
C GLY A 10 19.21 18.18 -1.41
N ARG A 11 18.80 17.96 -0.16
CA ARG A 11 18.58 16.60 0.41
C ARG A 11 17.18 16.06 0.13
N LYS A 12 16.25 16.88 -0.40
CA LYS A 12 14.83 16.54 -0.54
C LYS A 12 14.50 16.04 -1.93
N TYR A 13 13.78 14.94 -2.00
CA TYR A 13 13.14 14.45 -3.21
C TYR A 13 11.97 15.36 -3.61
N LEU A 14 11.72 15.45 -4.90
CA LEU A 14 10.64 16.25 -5.48
C LEU A 14 9.61 15.33 -6.16
N ASN A 15 8.36 15.74 -6.09
CA ASN A 15 7.29 15.09 -6.84
C ASN A 15 7.50 15.23 -8.36
N PRO A 16 6.95 14.28 -9.17
CA PRO A 16 7.03 14.36 -10.64
C PRO A 16 6.34 15.60 -11.19
N ILE A 17 5.33 16.10 -10.49
CA ILE A 17 4.58 17.33 -10.81
C ILE A 17 4.42 18.20 -9.55
N PRO A 18 4.08 19.51 -9.68
CA PRO A 18 3.74 20.34 -8.53
C PRO A 18 2.67 19.70 -7.65
N THR A 19 2.91 19.66 -6.34
CA THR A 19 2.09 18.89 -5.39
C THR A 19 1.84 19.68 -4.13
N ASP A 20 0.57 19.78 -3.72
CA ASP A 20 0.16 20.32 -2.44
C ASP A 20 0.20 19.24 -1.36
N GLU A 21 1.26 19.24 -0.58
CA GLU A 21 1.56 18.23 0.44
C GLU A 21 0.90 18.53 1.81
N ALA A 22 -0.15 19.33 1.89
CA ALA A 22 -0.78 19.76 3.13
C ALA A 22 0.18 20.42 4.13
N GLY A 23 0.73 21.56 3.78
CA GLY A 23 1.66 22.33 4.64
C GLY A 23 1.03 22.81 5.96
N PHE A 24 1.88 23.26 6.90
CA PHE A 24 1.49 23.73 8.23
C PHE A 24 0.33 24.75 8.26
N GLY A 25 0.17 25.57 7.21
CA GLY A 25 -0.93 26.53 7.09
C GLY A 25 -2.33 25.92 7.06
N LYS A 26 -2.46 24.61 6.79
CA LYS A 26 -3.73 23.89 6.77
C LYS A 26 -4.09 23.21 8.10
N MET A 27 -3.22 23.22 9.10
CA MET A 27 -3.45 22.53 10.38
C MET A 27 -4.68 23.07 11.12
N ILE A 28 -4.88 24.39 11.19
CA ILE A 28 -6.03 24.98 11.88
C ILE A 28 -7.35 24.63 11.20
N PRO A 29 -7.52 24.78 9.88
CA PRO A 29 -8.70 24.31 9.17
C PRO A 29 -8.99 22.82 9.38
N ILE A 30 -7.96 21.98 9.31
CA ILE A 30 -8.08 20.51 9.52
C ILE A 30 -8.57 20.21 10.93
N LEU A 31 -7.98 20.82 11.95
CA LEU A 31 -8.38 20.64 13.36
C LEU A 31 -9.83 21.09 13.59
N ARG A 32 -10.23 22.24 13.02
CA ARG A 32 -11.61 22.74 13.13
C ARG A 32 -12.60 21.76 12.49
N GLU A 33 -12.25 21.21 11.34
CA GLU A 33 -13.11 20.21 10.68
C GLU A 33 -13.15 18.90 11.45
N TYR A 34 -12.02 18.45 12.01
CA TYR A 34 -11.97 17.26 12.84
C TYR A 34 -12.91 17.36 14.06
N ILE A 35 -12.96 18.54 14.72
CA ILE A 35 -13.85 18.78 15.88
C ILE A 35 -15.33 18.79 15.47
N ASN A 36 -15.65 19.29 14.25
CA ASN A 36 -17.04 19.41 13.77
C ASN A 36 -17.46 18.20 12.88
N ASN A 37 -16.57 17.23 12.71
CA ASN A 37 -16.82 16.09 11.81
C ASN A 37 -17.94 15.21 12.34
N LYS A 38 -18.93 14.93 11.47
CA LYS A 38 -20.05 14.03 11.77
C LYS A 38 -19.88 12.65 11.13
N ALA A 39 -18.81 12.45 10.36
CA ALA A 39 -18.55 11.19 9.70
C ALA A 39 -18.18 10.09 10.71
N GLU A 40 -18.57 8.88 10.42
CA GLU A 40 -18.18 7.69 11.15
C GLU A 40 -16.76 7.25 10.74
N THR A 41 -15.74 7.99 11.21
CA THR A 41 -14.34 7.76 10.82
C THR A 41 -13.74 6.48 11.40
N VAL A 42 -14.41 5.86 12.37
CA VAL A 42 -14.01 4.61 13.03
C VAL A 42 -15.24 3.71 13.15
N PRO A 43 -15.14 2.40 12.92
CA PRO A 43 -16.25 1.48 13.09
C PRO A 43 -16.78 1.51 14.53
N LYS A 44 -18.11 1.57 14.71
CA LYS A 44 -18.76 1.51 16.03
C LYS A 44 -18.51 0.20 16.76
N LYS A 45 -18.36 -0.89 16.02
CA LYS A 45 -18.02 -2.22 16.53
C LYS A 45 -16.65 -2.61 16.00
N GLN A 46 -15.86 -3.33 16.80
CA GLN A 46 -14.61 -3.91 16.34
C GLN A 46 -14.85 -4.83 15.15
N LEU A 47 -14.08 -4.65 14.07
CA LEU A 47 -14.14 -5.51 12.91
C LEU A 47 -13.47 -6.86 13.20
N GLY A 48 -13.95 -7.91 12.55
CA GLY A 48 -13.40 -9.26 12.71
C GLY A 48 -13.97 -10.02 13.92
N PRO A 49 -13.21 -10.95 14.54
CA PRO A 49 -11.81 -11.26 14.27
C PRO A 49 -11.60 -11.94 12.91
N PHE A 50 -10.63 -11.45 12.15
CA PHE A 50 -10.18 -12.11 10.92
C PHE A 50 -9.03 -13.06 11.25
N LYS A 51 -9.00 -14.25 10.65
CA LYS A 51 -7.95 -15.24 10.87
C LYS A 51 -7.50 -15.87 9.58
N THR A 52 -6.18 -15.95 9.41
CA THR A 52 -5.57 -16.59 8.25
C THR A 52 -5.43 -18.10 8.51
N ASN A 53 -5.94 -18.90 7.58
CA ASN A 53 -5.58 -20.31 7.55
C ASN A 53 -4.21 -20.48 6.88
N THR A 54 -3.15 -20.59 7.69
CA THR A 54 -1.77 -20.65 7.21
C THR A 54 -1.40 -21.96 6.52
N SER A 55 -2.20 -23.04 6.67
CA SER A 55 -1.95 -24.32 5.99
C SER A 55 -2.03 -24.20 4.46
N ILE A 56 -2.77 -23.20 3.94
CA ILE A 56 -2.89 -22.98 2.50
C ILE A 56 -1.54 -22.62 1.84
N TYR A 57 -0.60 -22.06 2.61
CA TYR A 57 0.73 -21.69 2.11
C TYR A 57 1.67 -22.90 1.90
N GLN A 58 1.24 -24.11 2.28
CA GLN A 58 1.94 -25.35 1.95
C GLN A 58 1.81 -25.71 0.46
N HIS A 59 0.83 -25.08 -0.24
CA HIS A 59 0.56 -25.32 -1.65
C HIS A 59 0.60 -24.00 -2.42
N GLU A 60 1.22 -24.04 -3.57
CA GLU A 60 1.19 -22.91 -4.50
C GLU A 60 -0.24 -22.66 -5.00
N PRO A 61 -0.60 -21.39 -5.30
CA PRO A 61 -1.87 -21.08 -5.92
C PRO A 61 -1.98 -21.72 -7.31
N LYS A 62 -3.14 -22.31 -7.62
CA LYS A 62 -3.38 -22.95 -8.93
C LYS A 62 -3.33 -21.93 -10.06
N SER A 63 -3.79 -20.71 -9.82
CA SER A 63 -3.70 -19.60 -10.78
C SER A 63 -2.26 -19.09 -10.96
N GLY A 64 -1.35 -19.39 -10.04
CA GLY A 64 -0.02 -18.79 -9.92
C GLY A 64 -0.02 -17.46 -9.15
N LEU A 65 -1.19 -16.88 -8.87
CA LEU A 65 -1.31 -15.61 -8.16
C LEU A 65 -2.36 -15.68 -7.06
N ARG A 66 -1.93 -15.40 -5.81
CA ARG A 66 -2.80 -15.35 -4.63
C ARG A 66 -2.40 -14.18 -3.75
N VAL A 67 -3.40 -13.47 -3.22
CA VAL A 67 -3.19 -12.36 -2.30
C VAL A 67 -3.87 -12.64 -0.97
N THR A 68 -3.15 -12.36 0.12
CA THR A 68 -3.71 -12.29 1.47
C THR A 68 -3.59 -10.86 1.98
N TRP A 69 -4.71 -10.18 2.15
CA TRP A 69 -4.73 -8.82 2.66
C TRP A 69 -4.67 -8.80 4.19
N ILE A 70 -3.59 -8.25 4.74
CA ILE A 70 -3.37 -8.15 6.20
C ILE A 70 -4.05 -6.89 6.76
N GLY A 71 -4.42 -5.98 5.86
CA GLY A 71 -5.00 -4.67 6.14
C GLY A 71 -4.11 -3.54 5.63
N HIS A 72 -4.73 -2.39 5.35
CA HIS A 72 -4.06 -1.21 4.80
C HIS A 72 -3.33 -1.53 3.49
N SER A 73 -2.03 -1.31 3.43
CA SER A 73 -1.15 -1.65 2.29
C SER A 73 -0.28 -2.88 2.57
N SER A 74 -0.54 -3.61 3.67
CA SER A 74 0.18 -4.84 4.01
C SER A 74 -0.48 -6.04 3.32
N LEU A 75 0.26 -6.68 2.41
CA LEU A 75 -0.20 -7.80 1.60
C LEU A 75 0.85 -8.91 1.60
N ILE A 76 0.41 -10.17 1.72
CA ILE A 76 1.23 -11.31 1.29
C ILE A 76 0.81 -11.61 -0.14
N ILE A 77 1.72 -11.45 -1.08
CA ILE A 77 1.52 -11.71 -2.50
C ILE A 77 2.28 -12.98 -2.85
N GLU A 78 1.57 -14.01 -3.28
CA GLU A 78 2.15 -15.22 -3.87
C GLU A 78 2.03 -15.10 -5.38
N ILE A 79 3.15 -15.04 -6.06
CA ILE A 79 3.27 -14.86 -7.51
C ILE A 79 4.30 -15.84 -8.07
N ASP A 80 3.83 -16.83 -8.82
CA ASP A 80 4.64 -17.82 -9.52
C ASP A 80 5.77 -18.42 -8.67
N GLY A 81 5.38 -18.91 -7.48
CA GLY A 81 6.29 -19.56 -6.52
C GLY A 81 7.06 -18.59 -5.62
N LYS A 82 6.88 -17.25 -5.74
CA LYS A 82 7.46 -16.26 -4.84
C LYS A 82 6.44 -15.71 -3.86
N ARG A 83 6.88 -15.38 -2.64
CA ARG A 83 6.09 -14.71 -1.61
C ARG A 83 6.71 -13.37 -1.25
N ILE A 84 5.98 -12.31 -1.52
CA ILE A 84 6.39 -10.94 -1.28
C ILE A 84 5.47 -10.34 -0.22
N LEU A 85 6.04 -9.74 0.82
CA LEU A 85 5.30 -8.99 1.82
C LEU A 85 5.47 -7.49 1.55
N THR A 86 4.36 -6.78 1.30
CA THR A 86 4.40 -5.34 1.05
C THR A 86 4.08 -4.54 2.32
N ASP A 87 4.75 -3.41 2.51
CA ASP A 87 4.51 -2.38 3.53
C ASP A 87 4.03 -2.97 4.88
N PRO A 88 4.85 -3.80 5.57
CA PRO A 88 4.40 -4.63 6.67
C PRO A 88 4.17 -3.82 7.96
N VAL A 89 2.92 -3.76 8.41
CA VAL A 89 2.51 -3.08 9.64
C VAL A 89 1.69 -4.03 10.50
N TRP A 90 2.23 -4.46 11.64
CA TRP A 90 1.56 -5.31 12.65
C TRP A 90 1.24 -4.57 13.93
N SER A 91 1.87 -3.40 14.16
CA SER A 91 1.58 -2.58 15.33
C SER A 91 0.11 -2.15 15.38
N GLN A 92 -0.41 -2.04 16.59
CA GLN A 92 -1.78 -1.60 16.85
C GLN A 92 -2.04 -0.14 16.43
N ARG A 93 -0.98 0.65 16.25
CA ARG A 93 -1.09 2.05 15.86
C ARG A 93 -0.07 2.41 14.79
N ALA A 94 -0.53 3.15 13.80
CA ALA A 94 0.32 3.80 12.80
C ALA A 94 0.89 5.10 13.39
N SER A 95 1.87 4.99 14.30
CA SER A 95 2.39 6.13 15.05
C SER A 95 3.78 5.88 15.62
N PHE A 96 4.48 6.97 15.91
CA PHE A 96 5.71 6.96 16.72
C PHE A 96 5.47 6.46 18.15
N LEU A 97 4.30 6.76 18.73
CA LEU A 97 3.92 6.40 20.10
C LEU A 97 2.94 5.22 20.09
N SER A 98 3.20 4.21 20.91
CA SER A 98 2.35 3.03 21.03
C SER A 98 0.95 3.31 21.63
N PHE A 99 0.77 4.43 22.34
CA PHE A 99 -0.48 4.80 23.01
C PHE A 99 -1.26 5.91 22.30
N MET A 100 -0.69 6.58 21.28
CA MET A 100 -1.31 7.71 20.58
C MET A 100 -1.22 7.51 19.06
N GLY A 101 -2.15 8.12 18.31
CA GLY A 101 -2.24 8.05 16.85
C GLY A 101 -3.25 7.01 16.38
N PRO A 102 -3.43 6.86 15.04
CA PRO A 102 -4.44 6.01 14.45
C PRO A 102 -4.33 4.56 14.90
N LYS A 103 -5.41 4.01 15.47
CA LYS A 103 -5.49 2.61 15.91
C LYS A 103 -6.10 1.76 14.81
N ARG A 104 -5.65 0.51 14.70
CA ARG A 104 -6.25 -0.49 13.79
C ARG A 104 -7.71 -0.76 14.18
N PHE A 105 -8.56 -0.96 13.18
CA PHE A 105 -9.97 -1.33 13.37
C PHE A 105 -10.13 -2.82 13.69
N PHE A 106 -9.13 -3.64 13.37
CA PHE A 106 -9.04 -5.07 13.66
C PHE A 106 -7.58 -5.47 13.85
N ASP A 107 -7.34 -6.55 14.60
CA ASP A 107 -6.01 -7.10 14.81
C ASP A 107 -5.47 -7.72 13.51
N ALA A 108 -4.15 -7.76 13.34
CA ALA A 108 -3.55 -8.42 12.19
C ALA A 108 -4.02 -9.88 12.11
N PRO A 109 -4.55 -10.34 10.96
CA PRO A 109 -5.21 -11.64 10.83
C PRO A 109 -4.31 -12.85 11.06
N VAL A 110 -3.00 -12.64 11.04
CA VAL A 110 -1.99 -13.67 11.28
C VAL A 110 -0.87 -13.08 12.13
N PRO A 111 -0.42 -13.77 13.19
CA PRO A 111 0.76 -13.34 13.96
C PRO A 111 2.03 -13.41 13.10
N LEU A 112 3.01 -12.54 13.37
CA LEU A 112 4.29 -12.57 12.66
C LEU A 112 4.98 -13.94 12.70
N SER A 113 4.83 -14.67 13.82
CA SER A 113 5.43 -16.00 14.03
C SER A 113 4.82 -17.09 13.16
N GLU A 114 3.61 -16.87 12.62
CA GLU A 114 2.88 -17.83 11.79
C GLU A 114 2.92 -17.49 10.29
N LEU A 115 3.65 -16.44 9.93
CA LEU A 115 3.83 -16.07 8.53
C LEU A 115 4.55 -17.18 7.76
N PRO A 116 4.17 -17.44 6.50
CA PRO A 116 4.93 -18.35 5.65
C PRO A 116 6.34 -17.83 5.38
N LYS A 117 7.22 -18.69 4.90
CA LYS A 117 8.54 -18.25 4.40
C LYS A 117 8.33 -17.18 3.32
N LEU A 118 9.02 -16.06 3.46
CA LEU A 118 9.01 -14.94 2.50
C LEU A 118 10.28 -14.96 1.65
N ASP A 119 10.15 -14.60 0.38
CA ASP A 119 11.26 -14.43 -0.55
C ASP A 119 11.72 -12.96 -0.60
N ALA A 120 10.82 -12.01 -0.28
CA ALA A 120 11.14 -10.58 -0.25
C ALA A 120 10.18 -9.80 0.65
N ILE A 121 10.68 -8.65 1.15
CA ILE A 121 9.86 -7.62 1.78
C ILE A 121 10.03 -6.33 0.95
N LEU A 122 8.92 -5.71 0.56
CA LEU A 122 8.86 -4.52 -0.27
C LEU A 122 8.31 -3.34 0.53
N ILE A 123 9.06 -2.22 0.58
CA ILE A 123 8.69 -1.02 1.32
C ILE A 123 8.60 0.17 0.36
N SER A 124 7.41 0.77 0.30
CA SER A 124 7.12 1.87 -0.61
C SER A 124 7.68 3.21 -0.15
N HIS A 125 7.53 3.55 1.12
CA HIS A 125 8.00 4.78 1.73
C HIS A 125 8.04 4.68 3.27
N ASP A 126 8.43 5.74 3.95
CA ASP A 126 8.76 5.69 5.37
C ASP A 126 7.64 6.12 6.33
N HIS A 127 6.38 6.34 5.89
CA HIS A 127 5.28 6.65 6.81
C HIS A 127 5.00 5.50 7.79
N TYR A 128 4.42 5.83 8.95
CA TYR A 128 4.20 4.86 10.04
C TYR A 128 3.21 3.75 9.72
N ASP A 129 2.31 3.98 8.79
CA ASP A 129 1.31 3.05 8.29
C ASP A 129 1.81 2.16 7.13
N HIS A 130 3.08 2.35 6.70
CA HIS A 130 3.77 1.55 5.69
C HIS A 130 5.08 0.95 6.20
N LEU A 131 5.76 1.63 7.11
CA LEU A 131 7.04 1.20 7.67
C LEU A 131 6.96 1.12 9.21
N ASP A 132 6.61 -0.04 9.73
CA ASP A 132 6.46 -0.31 11.15
C ASP A 132 7.76 -0.81 11.77
N ARG A 133 8.33 -0.03 12.69
CA ARG A 133 9.56 -0.37 13.40
C ARG A 133 9.50 -1.71 14.12
N GLY A 134 8.36 -2.02 14.76
CA GLY A 134 8.18 -3.26 15.51
C GLY A 134 8.26 -4.47 14.60
N THR A 135 7.55 -4.40 13.48
CA THR A 135 7.52 -5.44 12.45
C THR A 135 8.89 -5.60 11.78
N ILE A 136 9.57 -4.50 11.43
CA ILE A 136 10.91 -4.60 10.82
C ILE A 136 11.92 -5.23 11.77
N LYS A 137 11.90 -4.90 13.06
CA LYS A 137 12.77 -5.53 14.06
C LYS A 137 12.55 -7.04 14.18
N TYR A 138 11.31 -7.51 14.00
CA TYR A 138 11.02 -8.95 13.97
C TYR A 138 11.70 -9.64 12.78
N PHE A 139 11.83 -8.95 11.64
CA PHE A 139 12.45 -9.51 10.43
C PHE A 139 13.95 -9.27 10.33
N ALA A 140 14.55 -8.45 11.20
CA ALA A 140 15.93 -7.97 11.06
C ALA A 140 16.98 -9.10 11.01
N ASP A 141 16.75 -10.20 11.73
CA ASP A 141 17.63 -11.38 11.80
C ASP A 141 17.23 -12.53 10.87
N LYS A 142 16.14 -12.40 10.09
CA LYS A 142 15.57 -13.47 9.27
C LYS A 142 16.25 -13.68 7.92
N GLN A 143 17.22 -12.82 7.56
CA GLN A 143 17.96 -12.89 6.29
C GLN A 143 17.05 -12.85 5.04
N ILE A 144 15.93 -12.11 5.13
CA ILE A 144 15.00 -11.89 4.02
C ILE A 144 15.45 -10.64 3.27
N PRO A 145 15.55 -10.66 1.93
CA PRO A 145 15.82 -9.47 1.12
C PRO A 145 14.75 -8.40 1.29
N PHE A 146 15.18 -7.17 1.53
CA PHE A 146 14.33 -5.96 1.53
C PHE A 146 14.59 -5.18 0.25
N PHE A 147 13.51 -4.86 -0.45
CA PHE A 147 13.49 -3.91 -1.55
C PHE A 147 12.74 -2.67 -1.08
N CYS A 148 13.33 -1.50 -1.23
CA CYS A 148 12.72 -0.29 -0.71
C CYS A 148 13.09 0.94 -1.54
N SER A 149 12.30 2.01 -1.41
CA SER A 149 12.63 3.30 -2.00
C SER A 149 13.90 3.90 -1.41
N MET A 150 14.59 4.73 -2.19
CA MET A 150 15.83 5.40 -1.78
C MET A 150 15.71 6.14 -0.43
N GLY A 151 16.68 5.94 0.45
CA GLY A 151 16.75 6.53 1.79
C GLY A 151 16.02 5.73 2.88
N VAL A 152 15.05 4.89 2.54
CA VAL A 152 14.34 4.01 3.50
C VAL A 152 15.30 3.01 4.15
N GLY A 153 16.31 2.55 3.41
CA GLY A 153 17.33 1.61 3.90
C GLY A 153 18.01 2.07 5.17
N ALA A 154 18.20 3.38 5.37
CA ALA A 154 18.79 3.92 6.60
C ALA A 154 17.94 3.65 7.86
N HIS A 155 16.61 3.59 7.72
CA HIS A 155 15.71 3.17 8.80
C HIS A 155 15.86 1.68 9.08
N LEU A 156 15.94 0.85 8.03
CA LEU A 156 16.09 -0.60 8.13
C LEU A 156 17.41 -0.96 8.83
N GLU A 157 18.52 -0.38 8.38
CA GLU A 157 19.85 -0.57 9.01
C GLU A 157 19.85 -0.17 10.50
N ARG A 158 19.25 0.99 10.82
CA ARG A 158 19.12 1.46 12.21
C ARG A 158 18.32 0.51 13.09
N TRP A 159 17.40 -0.26 12.51
CA TRP A 159 16.56 -1.21 13.25
C TRP A 159 17.07 -2.64 13.20
N GLY A 160 18.27 -2.85 12.65
CA GLY A 160 19.03 -4.10 12.75
C GLY A 160 19.05 -4.97 11.50
N VAL A 161 18.43 -4.51 10.39
CA VAL A 161 18.55 -5.24 9.11
C VAL A 161 19.97 -5.06 8.56
N LEU A 162 20.62 -6.16 8.23
CA LEU A 162 21.96 -6.10 7.65
C LEU A 162 21.93 -5.51 6.24
N ARG A 163 22.89 -4.62 5.95
CA ARG A 163 22.95 -3.86 4.69
C ARG A 163 22.95 -4.72 3.42
N ASN A 164 23.56 -5.90 3.47
CA ASN A 164 23.59 -6.83 2.33
C ASN A 164 22.22 -7.46 2.00
N PHE A 165 21.21 -7.30 2.86
CA PHE A 165 19.82 -7.67 2.59
C PHE A 165 18.94 -6.49 2.16
N ILE A 166 19.51 -5.28 1.95
CA ILE A 166 18.77 -4.08 1.60
C ILE A 166 19.14 -3.64 0.18
N THR A 167 18.15 -3.65 -0.70
CA THR A 167 18.25 -3.07 -2.05
C THR A 167 17.36 -1.84 -2.12
N GLN A 168 17.97 -0.67 -2.34
CA GLN A 168 17.27 0.59 -2.49
C GLN A 168 17.10 0.94 -3.97
N LEU A 169 15.90 1.35 -4.36
CA LEU A 169 15.52 1.64 -5.74
C LEU A 169 15.09 3.11 -5.89
N ASP A 170 15.64 3.77 -6.90
CA ASP A 170 15.12 5.05 -7.40
C ASP A 170 14.04 4.78 -8.46
N TRP A 171 13.27 5.80 -8.85
CA TRP A 171 12.33 5.66 -9.95
C TRP A 171 13.07 5.24 -11.23
N GLY A 172 12.52 4.25 -11.91
CA GLY A 172 13.14 3.64 -13.07
C GLY A 172 14.09 2.48 -12.77
N ASP A 173 14.58 2.35 -11.54
CA ASP A 173 15.42 1.24 -11.15
C ASP A 173 14.63 -0.08 -11.07
N SER A 174 15.34 -1.17 -11.27
CA SER A 174 14.79 -2.52 -11.10
C SER A 174 15.77 -3.43 -10.40
N ALA A 175 15.24 -4.40 -9.68
CA ALA A 175 16.01 -5.45 -9.04
C ALA A 175 15.30 -6.80 -9.20
N MET A 176 16.08 -7.86 -9.19
CA MET A 176 15.58 -9.24 -9.27
C MET A 176 15.44 -9.82 -7.87
N ILE A 177 14.31 -10.48 -7.58
CA ILE A 177 14.22 -11.39 -6.43
C ILE A 177 14.97 -12.68 -6.78
N ASP A 178 14.78 -13.15 -8.01
CA ASP A 178 15.52 -14.26 -8.63
C ASP A 178 15.47 -14.12 -10.15
N ASN A 179 15.81 -15.20 -10.88
CA ASN A 179 15.90 -15.18 -12.35
C ASN A 179 14.56 -14.94 -13.06
N ASP A 180 13.41 -15.08 -12.40
CA ASP A 180 12.08 -14.94 -13.01
C ASP A 180 11.24 -13.80 -12.43
N CYS A 181 11.55 -13.27 -11.23
CA CYS A 181 10.75 -12.26 -10.60
C CYS A 181 11.52 -10.94 -10.47
N VAL A 182 11.04 -9.90 -11.17
CA VAL A 182 11.60 -8.55 -11.14
C VAL A 182 10.69 -7.58 -10.40
N ILE A 183 11.27 -6.72 -9.58
CA ILE A 183 10.63 -5.54 -8.97
C ILE A 183 11.18 -4.31 -9.66
N LYS A 184 10.30 -3.44 -10.17
CA LYS A 184 10.68 -2.15 -10.74
C LYS A 184 9.99 -1.01 -10.01
N ALA A 185 10.78 -0.05 -9.52
CA ALA A 185 10.24 1.15 -8.89
C ALA A 185 9.77 2.15 -9.95
N THR A 186 8.58 2.70 -9.74
CA THR A 186 7.95 3.68 -10.63
C THR A 186 7.58 4.95 -9.86
N PRO A 187 7.47 6.11 -10.54
CA PRO A 187 7.06 7.34 -9.88
C PRO A 187 5.71 7.22 -9.18
N ALA A 188 5.59 7.94 -8.06
CA ALA A 188 4.35 8.19 -7.36
C ALA A 188 4.28 9.68 -6.97
N ARG A 189 3.09 10.20 -6.68
CA ARG A 189 2.86 11.57 -6.24
C ARG A 189 2.53 11.61 -4.76
N ARG A 190 3.55 11.81 -3.90
CA ARG A 190 3.42 11.67 -2.46
C ARG A 190 4.40 12.58 -1.71
N PHE A 191 4.59 12.36 -0.47
CA PHE A 191 5.66 12.90 0.38
C PHE A 191 6.16 11.81 1.33
N SER A 192 7.29 12.06 1.98
CA SER A 192 7.85 11.15 3.00
C SER A 192 8.22 11.91 4.28
N GLY A 193 8.49 11.16 5.34
CA GLY A 193 8.97 11.68 6.61
C GLY A 193 8.25 11.08 7.82
N ARG A 194 9.01 10.93 8.91
CA ARG A 194 8.56 10.31 10.17
C ARG A 194 8.52 11.30 11.33
N GLY A 195 8.54 12.59 11.06
CA GLY A 195 8.55 13.61 12.11
C GLY A 195 8.56 15.03 11.58
N ILE A 196 8.88 15.98 12.45
CA ILE A 196 8.92 17.42 12.13
C ILE A 196 10.09 17.74 11.19
N VAL A 197 11.19 16.98 11.29
CA VAL A 197 12.39 17.11 10.46
C VAL A 197 12.53 15.92 9.54
N GLY A 198 13.28 16.08 8.43
CA GLY A 198 13.53 14.99 7.48
C GLY A 198 12.42 14.77 6.44
N ARG A 199 11.45 15.71 6.31
CA ARG A 199 10.41 15.62 5.28
C ARG A 199 11.04 15.57 3.89
N ASN A 200 10.62 14.57 3.09
CA ASN A 200 11.09 14.32 1.73
C ASN A 200 12.59 13.97 1.61
N GLU A 201 13.24 13.56 2.69
CA GLU A 201 14.64 13.07 2.64
C GLU A 201 14.74 11.58 2.23
N THR A 202 13.64 10.84 2.29
CA THR A 202 13.47 9.52 1.69
C THR A 202 12.56 9.62 0.46
N LEU A 203 12.71 8.70 -0.48
CA LEU A 203 11.85 8.61 -1.66
C LEU A 203 10.57 7.83 -1.33
N TRP A 204 9.57 7.96 -2.16
CA TRP A 204 8.34 7.18 -2.24
C TRP A 204 8.21 6.61 -3.65
N ALA A 205 7.65 5.41 -3.78
CA ALA A 205 7.48 4.77 -5.08
C ALA A 205 6.27 3.82 -5.10
N SER A 206 5.70 3.65 -6.28
CA SER A 206 4.89 2.49 -6.63
C SER A 206 5.77 1.43 -7.30
N PHE A 207 5.29 0.20 -7.43
CA PHE A 207 6.11 -0.90 -7.95
C PHE A 207 5.37 -1.77 -8.96
N VAL A 208 6.05 -2.07 -10.06
CA VAL A 208 5.71 -3.18 -10.94
C VAL A 208 6.40 -4.43 -10.40
N ILE A 209 5.65 -5.50 -10.23
CA ILE A 209 6.17 -6.83 -9.88
C ILE A 209 5.81 -7.75 -11.04
N LYS A 210 6.81 -8.28 -11.71
CA LYS A 210 6.62 -9.04 -12.95
C LYS A 210 7.40 -10.34 -12.94
N THR A 211 6.72 -11.39 -13.39
CA THR A 211 7.29 -12.71 -13.69
C THR A 211 7.08 -13.04 -15.18
N SER A 212 7.46 -14.23 -15.58
CA SER A 212 7.17 -14.74 -16.93
C SER A 212 5.66 -14.92 -17.19
N ARG A 213 4.84 -15.12 -16.15
CA ARG A 213 3.40 -15.43 -16.25
C ARG A 213 2.48 -14.30 -15.80
N HIS A 214 2.89 -13.53 -14.79
CA HIS A 214 2.06 -12.50 -14.20
C HIS A 214 2.75 -11.16 -14.16
N ASN A 215 1.95 -10.11 -14.25
CA ASN A 215 2.37 -8.71 -14.18
C ASN A 215 1.42 -7.93 -13.30
N ILE A 216 1.88 -7.47 -12.14
CA ILE A 216 1.04 -6.79 -11.16
C ILE A 216 1.61 -5.43 -10.77
N PHE A 217 0.74 -4.51 -10.34
CA PHE A 217 1.11 -3.18 -9.93
C PHE A 217 0.73 -2.93 -8.46
N PHE A 218 1.72 -2.68 -7.62
CA PHE A 218 1.53 -2.23 -6.24
C PHE A 218 1.65 -0.71 -6.19
N GLY A 219 0.50 -0.02 -6.11
CA GLY A 219 0.42 1.45 -6.15
C GLY A 219 0.94 2.12 -4.88
N ALA A 220 0.87 1.44 -3.73
CA ALA A 220 1.10 2.04 -2.42
C ALA A 220 0.32 3.35 -2.27
N ASP A 221 0.96 4.44 -1.77
CA ASP A 221 0.35 5.76 -1.67
C ASP A 221 0.74 6.67 -2.82
N SER A 222 -0.24 7.27 -3.47
CA SER A 222 -0.04 8.26 -4.52
C SER A 222 -1.27 9.13 -4.73
N GLY A 223 -1.08 10.42 -4.88
CA GLY A 223 -2.10 11.24 -5.54
C GLY A 223 -2.17 10.92 -7.04
N TRP A 224 -3.26 11.35 -7.67
CA TRP A 224 -3.39 11.26 -9.12
C TRP A 224 -2.32 12.09 -9.83
N PHE A 225 -1.72 11.52 -10.88
CA PHE A 225 -0.85 12.23 -11.81
C PHE A 225 -0.81 11.55 -13.19
N PRO A 226 -0.45 12.27 -14.28
CA PRO A 226 -0.46 11.70 -15.64
C PRO A 226 0.45 10.48 -15.84
N GLY A 227 1.51 10.34 -15.02
CA GLY A 227 2.46 9.22 -15.12
C GLY A 227 1.85 7.83 -14.96
N PHE A 228 0.63 7.69 -14.40
CA PHE A 228 -0.06 6.39 -14.44
C PHE A 228 -0.30 5.88 -15.86
N LYS A 229 -0.56 6.81 -16.80
CA LYS A 229 -0.68 6.44 -18.21
C LYS A 229 0.65 5.98 -18.79
N ASP A 230 1.73 6.67 -18.46
CA ASP A 230 3.07 6.31 -18.96
C ASP A 230 3.50 4.95 -18.40
N ILE A 231 3.20 4.67 -17.12
CA ILE A 231 3.43 3.34 -16.50
C ILE A 231 2.60 2.27 -17.22
N GLY A 232 1.32 2.54 -17.50
CA GLY A 232 0.44 1.62 -18.20
C GLY A 232 0.85 1.38 -19.65
N ASP A 233 1.43 2.37 -20.31
CA ASP A 233 1.91 2.27 -21.70
C ASP A 233 3.23 1.47 -21.76
N GLU A 234 4.12 1.62 -20.77
CA GLU A 234 5.43 0.96 -20.77
C GLU A 234 5.36 -0.47 -20.19
N PHE A 235 4.62 -0.67 -19.10
CA PHE A 235 4.64 -1.93 -18.36
C PHE A 235 3.33 -2.71 -18.39
N GLY A 236 2.21 -2.09 -18.75
CA GLY A 236 0.91 -2.76 -18.82
C GLY A 236 0.77 -3.71 -20.03
N PRO A 237 -0.34 -4.44 -20.10
CA PRO A 237 -1.42 -4.48 -19.12
C PRO A 237 -1.02 -5.22 -17.83
N PHE A 238 -1.70 -4.89 -16.74
CA PHE A 238 -1.50 -5.54 -15.44
C PHE A 238 -2.63 -6.54 -15.14
N ASP A 239 -2.28 -7.72 -14.64
CA ASP A 239 -3.26 -8.71 -14.21
C ASP A 239 -4.00 -8.26 -12.95
N LEU A 240 -3.29 -7.56 -12.04
CA LEU A 240 -3.83 -6.97 -10.82
C LEU A 240 -3.19 -5.61 -10.57
N THR A 241 -4.01 -4.59 -10.31
CA THR A 241 -3.56 -3.30 -9.76
C THR A 241 -4.04 -3.17 -8.32
N MET A 242 -3.14 -2.94 -7.39
CA MET A 242 -3.44 -2.71 -5.97
C MET A 242 -3.31 -1.21 -5.71
N LEU A 243 -4.45 -0.51 -5.59
CA LEU A 243 -4.50 0.95 -5.54
C LEU A 243 -5.19 1.45 -4.27
N GLU A 244 -4.64 2.50 -3.68
CA GLU A 244 -5.23 3.15 -2.53
C GLU A 244 -6.57 3.80 -2.88
N ILE A 245 -7.54 3.70 -1.97
CA ILE A 245 -8.83 4.35 -2.11
C ILE A 245 -9.21 5.19 -0.89
N GLY A 246 -8.50 5.06 0.23
CA GLY A 246 -8.78 5.75 1.48
C GLY A 246 -7.89 6.98 1.72
N ALA A 247 -8.01 7.52 2.92
CA ALA A 247 -7.17 8.61 3.44
C ALA A 247 -7.19 9.93 2.65
N TYR A 248 -8.06 10.10 1.65
CA TYR A 248 -8.17 11.32 0.87
C TYR A 248 -8.92 12.43 1.62
N GLY A 249 -8.68 13.67 1.22
CA GLY A 249 -9.35 14.80 1.82
C GLY A 249 -9.13 16.11 1.06
N LYS A 250 -10.06 17.06 1.22
CA LYS A 250 -10.02 18.35 0.54
C LYS A 250 -8.80 19.22 0.89
N TYR A 251 -8.17 18.94 2.04
CA TYR A 251 -7.00 19.70 2.48
C TYR A 251 -5.68 19.17 1.93
N TRP A 252 -5.69 17.94 1.36
CA TRP A 252 -4.54 17.27 0.76
C TRP A 252 -4.91 16.50 -0.52
N PRO A 253 -5.50 17.18 -1.50
CA PRO A 253 -6.09 16.54 -2.68
C PRO A 253 -5.06 15.84 -3.58
N ASP A 254 -3.78 16.18 -3.39
CA ASP A 254 -2.71 15.82 -4.30
C ASP A 254 -1.91 14.58 -3.87
N ILE A 255 -2.12 14.07 -2.65
CA ILE A 255 -1.26 13.04 -2.05
C ILE A 255 -1.97 11.73 -1.74
N HIS A 256 -3.30 11.68 -1.92
CA HIS A 256 -4.13 10.49 -1.89
C HIS A 256 -5.20 10.57 -2.99
N MET A 257 -5.39 9.47 -3.71
CA MET A 257 -6.28 9.45 -4.87
C MET A 257 -7.75 9.43 -4.51
N GLY A 258 -8.13 8.71 -3.46
CA GLY A 258 -9.52 8.34 -3.25
C GLY A 258 -10.11 7.47 -4.38
N PRO A 259 -11.37 7.04 -4.28
CA PRO A 259 -11.96 6.07 -5.20
C PRO A 259 -12.06 6.56 -6.65
N ASP A 260 -12.40 7.84 -6.84
CA ASP A 260 -12.58 8.44 -8.17
C ASP A 260 -11.29 8.43 -8.98
N ASN A 261 -10.20 8.90 -8.39
CA ASN A 261 -8.90 8.93 -9.04
C ASN A 261 -8.24 7.55 -9.10
N ALA A 262 -8.43 6.69 -8.09
CA ALA A 262 -7.93 5.32 -8.11
C ALA A 262 -8.54 4.52 -9.27
N SER A 263 -9.85 4.69 -9.53
CA SER A 263 -10.50 4.08 -10.69
C SER A 263 -9.96 4.62 -12.03
N ASN A 264 -9.61 5.91 -12.11
CA ASN A 264 -8.96 6.48 -13.29
C ASN A 264 -7.53 5.95 -13.45
N ALA A 265 -6.78 5.81 -12.36
CA ALA A 265 -5.44 5.24 -12.35
C ALA A 265 -5.45 3.78 -12.83
N HIS A 266 -6.39 2.98 -12.36
CA HIS A 266 -6.58 1.60 -12.83
C HIS A 266 -6.73 1.51 -14.35
N LEU A 267 -7.61 2.34 -14.92
CA LEU A 267 -7.82 2.39 -16.37
C LEU A 267 -6.57 2.87 -17.12
N ALA A 268 -5.90 3.91 -16.61
CA ALA A 268 -4.67 4.44 -17.20
C ALA A 268 -3.52 3.41 -17.17
N LEU A 269 -3.43 2.61 -16.11
CA LEU A 269 -2.50 1.48 -15.95
C LEU A 269 -2.85 0.27 -16.83
N LYS A 270 -4.02 0.27 -17.49
CA LYS A 270 -4.53 -0.89 -18.26
C LYS A 270 -4.67 -2.14 -17.40
N GLY A 271 -5.13 -1.98 -16.14
CA GLY A 271 -5.36 -3.08 -15.23
C GLY A 271 -6.54 -3.96 -15.65
N LYS A 272 -6.45 -5.27 -15.43
CA LYS A 272 -7.55 -6.22 -15.64
C LYS A 272 -8.43 -6.29 -14.40
N LEU A 273 -7.83 -6.51 -13.23
CA LEU A 273 -8.50 -6.51 -11.93
C LEU A 273 -7.97 -5.37 -11.05
N MET A 274 -8.85 -4.72 -10.30
CA MET A 274 -8.47 -3.69 -9.32
C MET A 274 -8.71 -4.19 -7.91
N MET A 275 -7.66 -4.24 -7.10
CA MET A 275 -7.76 -4.46 -5.67
C MET A 275 -7.65 -3.13 -4.92
N PRO A 276 -8.71 -2.70 -4.21
CA PRO A 276 -8.62 -1.53 -3.34
C PRO A 276 -7.81 -1.84 -2.08
N ILE A 277 -6.82 -1.00 -1.80
CA ILE A 277 -6.00 -1.04 -0.58
C ILE A 277 -6.08 0.30 0.16
N HIS A 278 -5.40 0.41 1.31
CA HIS A 278 -5.28 1.65 2.09
C HIS A 278 -6.63 2.18 2.63
N TRP A 279 -7.55 1.28 2.99
CA TRP A 279 -8.86 1.60 3.57
C TRP A 279 -9.24 0.58 4.66
N GLY A 280 -10.29 0.86 5.44
CA GLY A 280 -10.88 -0.10 6.38
C GLY A 280 -9.97 -0.59 7.50
N THR A 281 -8.81 0.03 7.74
CA THR A 281 -7.81 -0.43 8.72
C THR A 281 -7.42 0.63 9.74
N PHE A 282 -7.17 1.86 9.32
CA PHE A 282 -6.79 2.98 10.18
C PHE A 282 -7.64 4.21 9.89
N ASN A 283 -7.88 5.03 10.92
CA ASN A 283 -8.50 6.35 10.74
C ASN A 283 -7.42 7.38 10.34
N LEU A 284 -7.32 7.69 9.06
CA LEU A 284 -6.34 8.61 8.49
C LEU A 284 -6.97 9.82 7.78
N ALA A 285 -8.31 9.90 7.76
CA ALA A 285 -9.04 10.97 7.09
C ALA A 285 -10.36 11.31 7.81
N LEU A 286 -11.14 12.21 7.22
CA LEU A 286 -12.35 12.76 7.81
C LEU A 286 -13.65 12.24 7.13
N HIS A 287 -13.53 11.26 6.24
CA HIS A 287 -14.67 10.56 5.62
C HIS A 287 -15.09 9.34 6.46
N ASP A 288 -16.29 8.80 6.22
CA ASP A 288 -16.71 7.55 6.83
C ASP A 288 -15.73 6.43 6.47
N TRP A 289 -15.44 5.54 7.43
CA TRP A 289 -14.41 4.49 7.24
C TRP A 289 -14.74 3.51 6.09
N TYR A 290 -16.01 3.39 5.72
CA TYR A 290 -16.52 2.52 4.65
C TYR A 290 -16.86 3.25 3.36
N GLU A 291 -16.94 4.59 3.38
CA GLU A 291 -17.32 5.39 2.21
C GLU A 291 -16.40 5.13 0.99
N PRO A 292 -15.06 5.00 1.14
CA PRO A 292 -14.18 4.76 0.00
C PRO A 292 -14.58 3.53 -0.82
N ILE A 293 -14.91 2.42 -0.15
CA ILE A 293 -15.27 1.19 -0.85
C ILE A 293 -16.67 1.26 -1.45
N GLU A 294 -17.66 1.85 -0.78
CA GLU A 294 -19.00 2.02 -1.33
C GLU A 294 -18.97 2.92 -2.56
N ARG A 295 -18.19 4.01 -2.54
CA ARG A 295 -17.98 4.88 -3.69
C ARG A 295 -17.31 4.14 -4.85
N LEU A 296 -16.26 3.33 -4.55
CA LEU A 296 -15.58 2.53 -5.57
C LEU A 296 -16.53 1.54 -6.25
N LEU A 297 -17.39 0.86 -5.50
CA LEU A 297 -18.36 -0.08 -6.07
C LEU A 297 -19.30 0.60 -7.09
N GLN A 298 -19.74 1.84 -6.81
CA GLN A 298 -20.55 2.62 -7.74
C GLN A 298 -19.78 2.99 -9.01
N LEU A 299 -18.55 3.44 -8.84
CA LEU A 299 -17.65 3.79 -9.96
C LEU A 299 -17.30 2.58 -10.82
N ALA A 300 -17.05 1.43 -10.20
CA ALA A 300 -16.72 0.19 -10.90
C ALA A 300 -17.87 -0.27 -11.83
N LYS A 301 -19.12 -0.17 -11.37
CA LYS A 301 -20.29 -0.45 -12.21
C LYS A 301 -20.35 0.49 -13.42
N THR A 302 -20.16 1.80 -13.20
CA THR A 302 -20.25 2.82 -14.25
C THR A 302 -19.10 2.70 -15.26
N LYS A 303 -17.88 2.45 -14.78
CA LYS A 303 -16.66 2.38 -15.60
C LYS A 303 -16.34 0.98 -16.10
N LYS A 304 -17.15 -0.03 -15.74
CA LYS A 304 -16.96 -1.45 -16.08
C LYS A 304 -15.60 -1.96 -15.63
N ILE A 305 -15.26 -1.71 -14.36
CA ILE A 305 -14.02 -2.16 -13.71
C ILE A 305 -14.32 -3.44 -12.92
N ASP A 306 -13.55 -4.48 -13.17
CA ASP A 306 -13.59 -5.72 -12.41
C ASP A 306 -12.79 -5.56 -11.10
N LEU A 307 -13.47 -5.74 -9.97
CA LEU A 307 -12.91 -5.58 -8.64
C LEU A 307 -12.50 -6.92 -8.03
N PHE A 308 -11.40 -6.90 -7.29
CA PHE A 308 -10.91 -7.99 -6.46
C PHE A 308 -10.82 -7.51 -5.01
N ILE A 309 -11.82 -7.84 -4.18
CA ILE A 309 -11.97 -7.36 -2.80
C ILE A 309 -11.97 -8.57 -1.85
N PRO A 310 -10.80 -9.07 -1.45
CA PRO A 310 -10.73 -10.20 -0.52
C PRO A 310 -11.08 -9.75 0.91
N GLU A 311 -11.54 -10.69 1.71
CA GLU A 311 -11.70 -10.53 3.16
C GLU A 311 -10.30 -10.45 3.82
N PRO A 312 -10.09 -9.56 4.82
CA PRO A 312 -8.81 -9.50 5.53
C PRO A 312 -8.39 -10.86 6.08
N GLY A 313 -7.14 -11.23 5.86
CA GLY A 313 -6.57 -12.50 6.33
C GLY A 313 -6.97 -13.73 5.51
N LYS A 314 -7.89 -13.64 4.58
CA LYS A 314 -8.30 -14.78 3.76
C LYS A 314 -7.43 -14.87 2.49
N PRO A 315 -6.54 -15.89 2.38
CA PRO A 315 -5.77 -16.09 1.16
C PRO A 315 -6.70 -16.37 -0.02
N THR A 316 -6.70 -15.50 -1.03
CA THR A 316 -7.64 -15.56 -2.16
C THR A 316 -6.88 -15.59 -3.47
N GLU A 317 -7.14 -16.59 -4.32
CA GLU A 317 -6.54 -16.69 -5.66
C GLU A 317 -7.09 -15.60 -6.59
N VAL A 318 -6.20 -15.01 -7.38
CA VAL A 318 -6.55 -13.99 -8.36
C VAL A 318 -6.83 -14.67 -9.69
N ASN A 319 -8.09 -15.03 -9.91
CA ASN A 319 -8.54 -15.73 -11.11
C ASN A 319 -9.83 -15.15 -11.71
N GLY A 320 -10.22 -13.96 -11.25
CA GLY A 320 -11.39 -13.21 -11.70
C GLY A 320 -11.90 -12.23 -10.65
N PRO A 321 -13.00 -11.51 -10.94
CA PRO A 321 -13.63 -10.61 -9.99
C PRO A 321 -14.02 -11.33 -8.70
N HIS A 322 -13.78 -10.69 -7.57
CA HIS A 322 -14.11 -11.19 -6.23
C HIS A 322 -14.58 -10.04 -5.34
N ASN A 323 -15.69 -10.23 -4.63
CA ASN A 323 -16.17 -9.28 -3.64
C ASN A 323 -16.70 -10.01 -2.42
N SER A 324 -15.98 -9.93 -1.31
CA SER A 324 -16.35 -10.61 -0.05
C SER A 324 -17.36 -9.85 0.80
N GLU A 325 -17.57 -8.55 0.53
CA GLU A 325 -18.51 -7.65 1.25
C GLU A 325 -18.35 -7.69 2.79
N TRP A 326 -17.13 -8.01 3.27
CA TRP A 326 -16.84 -8.27 4.68
C TRP A 326 -17.17 -7.09 5.61
N TRP A 327 -17.12 -5.85 5.11
CA TRP A 327 -17.41 -4.63 5.89
C TRP A 327 -18.92 -4.41 6.11
N ILE A 328 -19.79 -4.93 5.25
CA ILE A 328 -21.26 -4.70 5.30
C ILE A 328 -21.85 -5.20 6.62
N LYS A 329 -21.37 -6.34 7.12
CA LYS A 329 -21.83 -6.93 8.39
C LYS A 329 -21.58 -6.03 9.60
N SER A 330 -20.71 -5.05 9.47
CA SER A 330 -20.34 -4.11 10.54
C SER A 330 -21.05 -2.77 10.41
N LEU A 331 -21.80 -2.56 9.32
CA LEU A 331 -22.64 -1.39 9.14
C LEU A 331 -23.99 -1.67 9.84
N ASP A 332 -24.36 -0.80 10.78
CA ASP A 332 -25.72 -0.81 11.33
C ASP A 332 -26.69 -0.29 10.24
N LYS A 333 -27.18 -1.19 9.39
CA LYS A 333 -28.30 -0.93 8.46
C LYS A 333 -29.55 -1.57 9.01
#